data_9859a88e3142d707e75a3bdc5a605c94
#
_entry.id   9859a88e3142d707e75a3bdc5a605c94
#
_cell.length_a   1.000
_cell.length_b   1.000
_cell.length_c   1.000
_cell.angle_alpha   90.00
_cell.angle_beta   90.00
_cell.angle_gamma   90.00
#
_symmetry.space_group_name_H-M   'P 1'
#
loop_
_entity.id
_entity.type
_entity.pdbx_description
1 polymer ?
#
loop_
_entity_poly.entity_id
_entity_poly.type
_entity_poly.pdbx_seq_one_letter_code
_entity_poly.pdbx_strand_id
1 'polypeptide(L)'
;KSGTQHEAPIVEHMDTTMKECLLYLPLYDEIAGLEIGTDEGALLEAAPDPFRHRIVVIGSSITHGTSASRPGMAYAARLGRTLGFGFINLGASGQCKLDTFFARIAAETRADAFLFDTFSNPSAQQIDERLEGFVRRIRESHPTTPLIFLKTEVRESGNFDLKKRAFEDAKREAA
;
A
#
# COMPACT_ATOMS: atom_id res chain seq x y z
N LYS A 1 18.50 14.63 1.37
CA LYS A 1 19.61 14.71 0.39
C LYS A 1 19.07 15.40 -0.83
N SER A 2 19.64 16.54 -1.21
CA SER A 2 19.31 17.25 -2.44
C SER A 2 19.54 16.34 -3.65
N GLY A 3 18.58 16.37 -4.56
CA GLY A 3 18.38 15.43 -5.63
C GLY A 3 19.64 14.98 -6.37
N THR A 4 19.83 13.70 -6.39
CA THR A 4 20.72 13.04 -7.33
C THR A 4 19.86 12.62 -8.52
N GLN A 5 20.18 13.12 -9.68
CA GLN A 5 19.62 12.64 -10.94
C GLN A 5 20.27 11.28 -11.21
N HIS A 6 19.46 10.27 -11.44
CA HIS A 6 19.92 8.95 -11.83
C HIS A 6 19.37 8.62 -13.20
N GLU A 7 20.22 8.17 -14.07
CA GLU A 7 19.86 7.62 -15.37
C GLU A 7 20.34 6.16 -15.41
N ALA A 8 19.47 5.27 -15.79
CA ALA A 8 19.80 3.86 -15.92
C ALA A 8 18.92 3.20 -16.99
N PRO A 9 19.47 2.25 -17.76
CA PRO A 9 18.66 1.46 -18.67
C PRO A 9 17.69 0.58 -17.85
N ILE A 10 16.41 0.64 -18.22
CA ILE A 10 15.37 -0.19 -17.59
C ILE A 10 15.28 -1.53 -18.32
N VAL A 11 15.35 -1.51 -19.63
CA VAL A 11 15.32 -2.70 -20.50
C VAL A 11 16.29 -2.45 -21.67
N GLU A 12 17.06 -3.45 -22.01
CA GLU A 12 17.99 -3.45 -23.13
C GLU A 12 17.72 -4.65 -24.05
N HIS A 13 18.15 -4.56 -25.30
CA HIS A 13 18.10 -5.64 -26.28
C HIS A 13 16.68 -6.18 -26.57
N MET A 14 15.67 -5.31 -26.51
CA MET A 14 14.31 -5.69 -26.92
C MET A 14 14.22 -5.78 -28.46
N ASP A 15 13.37 -6.69 -28.93
CA ASP A 15 12.96 -6.70 -30.33
C ASP A 15 11.98 -5.54 -30.64
N THR A 16 11.59 -5.38 -31.89
CA THR A 16 10.72 -4.30 -32.36
C THR A 16 9.23 -4.53 -32.09
N THR A 17 8.84 -5.59 -31.39
CA THR A 17 7.44 -5.82 -31.05
C THR A 17 6.98 -4.93 -29.91
N MET A 18 5.72 -4.47 -29.95
CA MET A 18 5.11 -3.69 -28.88
C MET A 18 5.08 -4.50 -27.57
N LYS A 19 5.48 -3.89 -26.47
CA LYS A 19 5.53 -4.50 -25.15
C LYS A 19 4.83 -3.63 -24.12
N GLU A 20 4.03 -4.24 -23.28
CA GLU A 20 3.48 -3.58 -22.11
C GLU A 20 4.48 -3.67 -20.95
N CYS A 21 4.78 -2.53 -20.34
CA CYS A 21 5.71 -2.44 -19.23
C CYS A 21 5.02 -1.78 -18.02
N LEU A 22 5.22 -2.37 -16.84
CA LEU A 22 4.77 -1.81 -15.56
C LEU A 22 6.00 -1.42 -14.73
N LEU A 23 6.18 -0.13 -14.54
CA LEU A 23 7.28 0.40 -13.74
C LEU A 23 6.87 0.56 -12.28
N TYR A 24 7.60 -0.09 -11.36
CA TYR A 24 7.46 0.09 -9.93
C TYR A 24 8.47 1.10 -9.42
N LEU A 25 7.98 2.20 -8.89
CA LEU A 25 8.80 3.26 -8.32
C LEU A 25 9.39 2.87 -6.95
N PRO A 26 10.50 3.51 -6.51
CA PRO A 26 11.08 3.30 -5.19
C PRO A 26 10.06 3.46 -4.07
N LEU A 27 10.17 2.62 -3.02
CA LEU A 27 9.22 2.61 -1.90
C LEU A 27 9.57 3.59 -0.78
N TYR A 28 10.86 3.95 -0.65
CA TYR A 28 11.39 4.73 0.46
C TYR A 28 11.98 6.08 0.05
N ASP A 29 11.93 6.40 -1.24
CA ASP A 29 12.46 7.66 -1.77
C ASP A 29 11.34 8.50 -2.36
N GLU A 30 11.45 9.81 -2.20
CA GLU A 30 10.60 10.77 -2.87
C GLU A 30 11.12 11.00 -4.30
N ILE A 31 10.23 10.92 -5.27
CA ILE A 31 10.55 11.14 -6.68
C ILE A 31 10.02 12.51 -7.08
N ALA A 32 10.93 13.45 -7.33
CA ALA A 32 10.59 14.79 -7.78
C ALA A 32 10.24 14.86 -9.27
N GLY A 33 10.75 13.93 -10.07
CA GLY A 33 10.45 13.85 -11.50
C GLY A 33 10.85 12.48 -12.06
N LEU A 34 10.17 12.07 -13.12
CA LEU A 34 10.45 10.84 -13.85
C LEU A 34 10.42 11.16 -15.34
N GLU A 35 11.48 10.78 -16.04
CA GLU A 35 11.58 10.85 -17.48
C GLU A 35 11.85 9.46 -18.05
N ILE A 36 11.22 9.11 -19.14
CA ILE A 36 11.43 7.83 -19.83
C ILE A 36 12.02 8.12 -21.19
N GLY A 37 13.25 7.67 -21.39
CA GLY A 37 13.93 7.74 -22.68
C GLY A 37 13.69 6.47 -23.49
N THR A 38 13.58 6.61 -24.81
CA THR A 38 13.49 5.52 -25.78
C THR A 38 14.49 5.73 -26.90
N ASP A 39 14.76 4.68 -27.67
CA ASP A 39 15.55 4.80 -28.88
C ASP A 39 14.87 5.73 -29.90
N GLU A 40 15.67 6.36 -30.79
CA GLU A 40 15.15 7.23 -31.80
C GLU A 40 14.16 6.50 -32.74
N GLY A 41 12.98 7.07 -32.91
CA GLY A 41 11.90 6.48 -33.70
C GLY A 41 11.09 5.40 -33.02
N ALA A 42 11.37 5.06 -31.74
CA ALA A 42 10.54 4.16 -30.97
C ALA A 42 9.23 4.83 -30.53
N LEU A 43 8.15 4.08 -30.55
CA LEU A 43 6.82 4.52 -30.11
C LEU A 43 6.65 4.23 -28.62
N LEU A 44 6.27 5.25 -27.85
CA LEU A 44 5.89 5.12 -26.45
C LEU A 44 4.44 5.60 -26.28
N GLU A 45 3.59 4.74 -25.82
CA GLU A 45 2.18 5.03 -25.57
C GLU A 45 1.77 4.62 -24.14
N ALA A 46 0.77 5.30 -23.59
CA ALA A 46 0.17 4.88 -22.32
C ALA A 46 -0.61 3.58 -22.53
N ALA A 47 -0.23 2.53 -21.82
CA ALA A 47 -0.98 1.28 -21.79
C ALA A 47 -2.31 1.46 -21.02
N PRO A 48 -3.36 0.71 -21.34
CA PRO A 48 -4.54 0.63 -20.50
C PRO A 48 -4.18 0.22 -19.07
N ASP A 49 -4.96 0.70 -18.08
CA ASP A 49 -4.79 0.23 -16.70
C ASP A 49 -4.99 -1.30 -16.65
N PRO A 50 -3.95 -2.07 -16.28
CA PRO A 50 -4.04 -3.53 -16.27
C PRO A 50 -4.90 -4.07 -15.11
N PHE A 51 -5.31 -3.20 -14.20
CA PHE A 51 -5.98 -3.58 -12.98
C PHE A 51 -7.48 -3.28 -13.00
N ARG A 52 -8.29 -4.30 -12.72
CA ARG A 52 -9.76 -4.20 -12.73
C ARG A 52 -10.34 -3.54 -11.48
N HIS A 53 -9.68 -3.72 -10.34
CA HIS A 53 -10.12 -3.23 -9.04
C HIS A 53 -8.97 -2.55 -8.32
N ARG A 54 -9.30 -1.61 -7.43
CA ARG A 54 -8.33 -0.88 -6.63
C ARG A 54 -8.50 -1.22 -5.16
N ILE A 55 -7.47 -1.80 -4.58
CA ILE A 55 -7.41 -2.15 -3.17
C ILE A 55 -6.47 -1.18 -2.47
N VAL A 56 -6.98 -0.41 -1.54
CA VAL A 56 -6.13 0.43 -0.67
C VAL A 56 -5.64 -0.43 0.48
N VAL A 57 -4.32 -0.58 0.60
CA VAL A 57 -3.72 -1.31 1.72
C VAL A 57 -3.05 -0.33 2.67
N ILE A 58 -3.44 -0.40 3.94
CA ILE A 58 -2.95 0.46 5.02
C ILE A 58 -2.18 -0.43 5.99
N GLY A 59 -0.93 -0.09 6.28
CA GLY A 59 -0.16 -0.97 7.12
C GLY A 59 1.22 -0.46 7.52
N SER A 60 1.99 -1.37 8.09
CA SER A 60 3.30 -1.13 8.68
C SER A 60 4.43 -1.08 7.66
N SER A 61 5.67 -1.24 8.15
CA SER A 61 6.88 -1.42 7.33
C SER A 61 6.77 -2.63 6.39
N ILE A 62 6.07 -3.69 6.78
CA ILE A 62 5.86 -4.88 5.95
C ILE A 62 5.03 -4.50 4.73
N THR A 63 3.94 -3.78 4.93
CA THR A 63 3.10 -3.25 3.86
C THR A 63 3.88 -2.28 2.98
N HIS A 64 4.65 -1.37 3.59
CA HIS A 64 5.52 -0.43 2.87
C HIS A 64 6.49 -1.16 1.93
N GLY A 65 6.96 -2.34 2.30
CA GLY A 65 7.85 -3.17 1.51
C GLY A 65 9.25 -3.33 2.10
N THR A 66 9.39 -3.18 3.43
CA THR A 66 10.65 -3.47 4.12
C THR A 66 11.15 -4.86 3.77
N SER A 67 12.44 -4.96 3.48
CA SER A 67 13.14 -6.18 3.08
C SER A 67 12.72 -6.78 1.72
N ALA A 68 11.87 -6.10 0.96
CA ALA A 68 11.67 -6.46 -0.43
C ALA A 68 12.95 -6.19 -1.24
N SER A 69 13.36 -7.14 -2.06
CA SER A 69 14.60 -7.01 -2.88
C SER A 69 14.52 -5.85 -3.89
N ARG A 70 13.33 -5.46 -4.27
CA ARG A 70 13.00 -4.34 -5.16
C ARG A 70 11.51 -3.99 -5.04
N PRO A 71 11.08 -2.79 -5.48
CA PRO A 71 9.69 -2.32 -5.28
C PRO A 71 8.61 -3.29 -5.74
N GLY A 72 8.74 -3.86 -6.92
CA GLY A 72 7.79 -4.83 -7.46
C GLY A 72 7.72 -6.16 -6.69
N MET A 73 8.56 -6.37 -5.68
CA MET A 73 8.57 -7.57 -4.83
C MET A 73 7.94 -7.33 -3.46
N ALA A 74 7.53 -6.11 -3.12
CA ALA A 74 6.65 -5.88 -1.99
C ALA A 74 5.36 -6.72 -2.13
N TYR A 75 4.81 -7.22 -1.03
CA TYR A 75 3.71 -8.18 -1.11
C TYR A 75 2.48 -7.62 -1.82
N ALA A 76 2.15 -6.34 -1.60
CA ALA A 76 1.04 -5.68 -2.29
C ALA A 76 1.23 -5.68 -3.82
N ALA A 77 2.44 -5.37 -4.31
CA ALA A 77 2.76 -5.41 -5.73
C ALA A 77 2.68 -6.84 -6.31
N ARG A 78 3.11 -7.83 -5.54
CA ARG A 78 3.00 -9.25 -5.94
C ARG A 78 1.55 -9.70 -6.03
N LEU A 79 0.74 -9.39 -5.00
CA LEU A 79 -0.69 -9.70 -5.01
C LEU A 79 -1.39 -9.04 -6.20
N GLY A 80 -1.06 -7.77 -6.48
CA GLY A 80 -1.61 -7.05 -7.63
C GLY A 80 -1.42 -7.82 -8.93
N ARG A 81 -0.20 -8.23 -9.23
CA ARG A 81 0.08 -9.01 -10.44
C ARG A 81 -0.59 -10.38 -10.44
N THR A 82 -0.67 -11.04 -9.29
CA THR A 82 -1.29 -12.37 -9.20
C THR A 82 -2.80 -12.33 -9.34
N LEU A 83 -3.45 -11.30 -8.79
CA LEU A 83 -4.91 -11.18 -8.75
C LEU A 83 -5.48 -10.29 -9.87
N GLY A 84 -4.65 -9.53 -10.57
CA GLY A 84 -5.09 -8.53 -11.53
C GLY A 84 -5.75 -7.31 -10.85
N PHE A 85 -5.36 -6.98 -9.62
CA PHE A 85 -5.88 -5.86 -8.84
C PHE A 85 -4.81 -4.80 -8.63
N GLY A 86 -5.17 -3.53 -8.75
CA GLY A 86 -4.31 -2.40 -8.38
C GLY A 86 -4.26 -2.24 -6.85
N PHE A 87 -3.07 -2.30 -6.27
CA PHE A 87 -2.87 -2.03 -4.85
C PHE A 87 -2.31 -0.63 -4.65
N ILE A 88 -3.06 0.23 -3.99
CA ILE A 88 -2.59 1.53 -3.51
C ILE A 88 -1.98 1.30 -2.13
N ASN A 89 -0.66 1.36 -2.06
CA ASN A 89 0.09 1.04 -0.86
C ASN A 89 0.25 2.28 0.04
N LEU A 90 -0.50 2.31 1.15
CA LEU A 90 -0.38 3.28 2.24
C LEU A 90 0.37 2.69 3.44
N GLY A 91 1.37 1.87 3.19
CA GLY A 91 2.26 1.38 4.23
C GLY A 91 3.20 2.46 4.73
N ALA A 92 3.35 2.59 6.04
CA ALA A 92 4.24 3.55 6.67
C ALA A 92 5.09 2.90 7.76
N SER A 93 6.37 2.78 7.50
CA SER A 93 7.34 2.08 8.34
C SER A 93 7.40 2.67 9.76
N GLY A 94 6.96 1.90 10.76
CA GLY A 94 6.93 2.33 12.16
C GLY A 94 5.85 3.37 12.50
N GLN A 95 5.12 3.90 11.52
CA GLN A 95 4.21 5.04 11.68
C GLN A 95 2.73 4.71 11.49
N CYS A 96 2.39 3.50 11.05
CA CYS A 96 0.99 3.13 10.89
C CYS A 96 0.35 2.83 12.27
N LYS A 97 -0.01 3.88 13.01
CA LYS A 97 -0.56 3.83 14.37
C LYS A 97 -2.02 4.28 14.45
N LEU A 98 -2.76 4.09 13.36
CA LEU A 98 -4.17 4.48 13.25
C LEU A 98 -4.40 5.99 13.45
N ASP A 99 -3.45 6.80 12.98
CA ASP A 99 -3.57 8.26 13.08
C ASP A 99 -4.60 8.79 12.09
N THR A 100 -5.31 9.84 12.47
CA THR A 100 -6.39 10.47 11.67
C THR A 100 -5.93 10.93 10.29
N PHE A 101 -4.65 11.23 10.12
CA PHE A 101 -4.06 11.58 8.84
C PHE A 101 -4.21 10.45 7.80
N PHE A 102 -3.89 9.20 8.19
CA PHE A 102 -4.06 8.05 7.31
C PHE A 102 -5.54 7.75 7.02
N ALA A 103 -6.42 7.92 8.03
CA ALA A 103 -7.86 7.78 7.82
C ALA A 103 -8.40 8.76 6.78
N ARG A 104 -7.90 10.02 6.82
CA ARG A 104 -8.28 11.04 5.83
C ARG A 104 -7.81 10.68 4.43
N ILE A 105 -6.54 10.31 4.26
CA ILE A 105 -6.02 9.90 2.94
C ILE A 105 -6.80 8.70 2.40
N ALA A 106 -7.08 7.70 3.24
CA ALA A 106 -7.86 6.54 2.85
C ALA A 106 -9.28 6.93 2.42
N ALA A 107 -9.94 7.80 3.19
CA ALA A 107 -11.29 8.28 2.89
C ALA A 107 -11.38 9.07 1.56
N GLU A 108 -10.33 9.78 1.19
CA GLU A 108 -10.22 10.55 -0.06
C GLU A 108 -9.77 9.69 -1.25
N THR A 109 -9.30 8.47 -1.00
CA THR A 109 -8.77 7.57 -2.03
C THR A 109 -9.88 6.67 -2.58
N ARG A 110 -10.10 6.70 -3.90
CA ARG A 110 -11.04 5.77 -4.53
C ARG A 110 -10.57 4.33 -4.38
N ALA A 111 -11.42 3.48 -3.81
CA ALA A 111 -11.13 2.08 -3.55
C ALA A 111 -12.36 1.19 -3.77
N ASP A 112 -12.12 -0.02 -4.26
CA ASP A 112 -13.12 -1.09 -4.32
C ASP A 112 -13.08 -1.97 -3.06
N ALA A 113 -11.97 -1.93 -2.31
CA ALA A 113 -11.87 -2.50 -0.96
C ALA A 113 -10.70 -1.85 -0.20
N PHE A 114 -10.77 -1.93 1.13
CA PHE A 114 -9.68 -1.54 2.02
C PHE A 114 -9.12 -2.78 2.73
N LEU A 115 -7.80 -2.88 2.77
CA LEU A 115 -7.07 -3.93 3.46
C LEU A 115 -6.26 -3.31 4.61
N PHE A 116 -6.61 -3.65 5.83
CA PHE A 116 -5.96 -3.16 7.05
C PHE A 116 -4.92 -4.17 7.53
N ASP A 117 -3.65 -3.88 7.28
CA ASP A 117 -2.49 -4.58 7.86
C ASP A 117 -1.89 -3.71 8.99
N THR A 118 -2.77 -3.25 9.88
CA THR A 118 -2.48 -2.19 10.86
C THR A 118 -2.15 -2.72 12.26
N PHE A 119 -2.11 -4.01 12.45
CA PHE A 119 -1.93 -4.62 13.77
C PHE A 119 -0.51 -4.45 14.36
N SER A 120 0.52 -4.33 13.52
CA SER A 120 1.92 -4.45 13.95
C SER A 120 2.45 -3.23 14.71
N ASN A 121 2.13 -2.00 14.29
CA ASN A 121 2.74 -0.80 14.83
C ASN A 121 2.03 -0.19 16.05
N PRO A 122 0.67 -0.14 16.12
CA PRO A 122 0.01 0.47 17.26
C PRO A 122 0.15 -0.39 18.51
N SER A 123 0.09 0.25 19.69
CA SER A 123 -0.11 -0.45 20.97
C SER A 123 -1.57 -0.93 21.09
N ALA A 124 -1.84 -1.80 22.07
CA ALA A 124 -3.21 -2.20 22.36
C ALA A 124 -4.10 -0.99 22.70
N GLN A 125 -3.59 -0.08 23.52
CA GLN A 125 -4.29 1.16 23.87
C GLN A 125 -4.57 2.02 22.63
N GLN A 126 -3.63 2.16 21.69
CA GLN A 126 -3.84 2.93 20.46
C GLN A 126 -4.89 2.27 19.55
N ILE A 127 -4.97 0.94 19.53
CA ILE A 127 -6.01 0.23 18.78
C ILE A 127 -7.38 0.54 19.40
N ASP A 128 -7.52 0.38 20.70
CA ASP A 128 -8.73 0.63 21.46
C ASP A 128 -9.25 2.08 21.30
N GLU A 129 -8.35 3.04 21.43
CA GLU A 129 -8.70 4.46 21.35
C GLU A 129 -8.97 4.97 19.90
N ARG A 130 -8.42 4.34 18.86
CA ARG A 130 -8.34 4.95 17.53
C ARG A 130 -9.02 4.18 16.41
N LEU A 131 -9.14 2.85 16.51
CA LEU A 131 -9.58 2.04 15.36
C LEU A 131 -11.02 2.37 14.97
N GLU A 132 -11.92 2.55 15.92
CA GLU A 132 -13.31 2.92 15.64
C GLU A 132 -13.39 4.26 14.88
N GLY A 133 -12.76 5.30 15.41
CA GLY A 133 -12.73 6.62 14.76
C GLY A 133 -12.07 6.59 13.38
N PHE A 134 -11.05 5.78 13.22
CA PHE A 134 -10.35 5.56 11.95
C PHE A 134 -11.29 4.93 10.90
N VAL A 135 -12.00 3.88 11.27
CA VAL A 135 -12.95 3.18 10.39
C VAL A 135 -14.15 4.07 10.08
N ARG A 136 -14.70 4.76 11.10
CA ARG A 136 -15.81 5.70 10.92
C ARG A 136 -15.47 6.77 9.89
N ARG A 137 -14.26 7.33 9.94
CA ARG A 137 -13.83 8.34 8.96
C ARG A 137 -13.82 7.80 7.52
N ILE A 138 -13.40 6.56 7.33
CA ILE A 138 -13.44 5.92 6.01
C ILE A 138 -14.88 5.64 5.59
N ARG A 139 -15.73 5.17 6.50
CA ARG A 139 -17.15 4.89 6.23
C ARG A 139 -17.96 6.09 5.80
N GLU A 140 -17.60 7.29 6.24
CA GLU A 140 -18.25 8.54 5.78
C GLU A 140 -18.17 8.72 4.26
N SER A 141 -17.07 8.32 3.64
CA SER A 141 -16.86 8.41 2.19
C SER A 141 -17.12 7.08 1.45
N HIS A 142 -17.01 5.97 2.16
CA HIS A 142 -17.08 4.60 1.63
C HIS A 142 -18.06 3.73 2.44
N PRO A 143 -19.36 4.04 2.44
CA PRO A 143 -20.33 3.42 3.35
C PRO A 143 -20.48 1.90 3.16
N THR A 144 -20.29 1.40 1.95
CA THR A 144 -20.52 -0.02 1.61
C THR A 144 -19.25 -0.74 1.12
N THR A 145 -18.13 -0.02 0.97
CA THR A 145 -16.89 -0.61 0.50
C THR A 145 -16.36 -1.65 1.49
N PRO A 146 -15.99 -2.85 1.05
CA PRO A 146 -15.46 -3.89 1.92
C PRO A 146 -14.23 -3.43 2.72
N LEU A 147 -14.22 -3.71 4.02
CA LEU A 147 -13.08 -3.52 4.90
C LEU A 147 -12.55 -4.89 5.34
N ILE A 148 -11.32 -5.20 5.00
CA ILE A 148 -10.67 -6.48 5.29
C ILE A 148 -9.57 -6.24 6.31
N PHE A 149 -9.66 -6.90 7.46
CA PHE A 149 -8.68 -6.77 8.53
C PHE A 149 -7.77 -7.99 8.55
N LEU A 150 -6.47 -7.76 8.33
CA LEU A 150 -5.44 -8.77 8.48
C LEU A 150 -5.00 -8.85 9.93
N LYS A 151 -4.93 -10.06 10.44
CA LYS A 151 -4.36 -10.37 11.74
C LYS A 151 -2.92 -10.82 11.52
N THR A 152 -1.99 -10.01 11.96
CA THR A 152 -0.57 -10.37 11.91
C THR A 152 -0.27 -11.43 12.97
N GLU A 153 0.14 -12.62 12.55
CA GLU A 153 0.50 -13.70 13.46
C GLU A 153 1.97 -13.63 13.92
N VAL A 154 2.75 -12.76 13.32
CA VAL A 154 4.19 -12.73 13.52
C VAL A 154 4.60 -11.54 14.36
N ARG A 155 4.78 -11.72 15.62
CA ARG A 155 5.82 -11.21 16.51
C ARG A 155 5.46 -11.49 17.96
N GLU A 156 6.31 -12.27 18.60
CA GLU A 156 6.40 -12.43 20.04
C GLU A 156 6.70 -11.07 20.71
N SER A 157 5.67 -10.29 20.96
CA SER A 157 5.76 -9.24 21.95
C SER A 157 4.86 -9.66 23.11
N GLY A 158 5.30 -9.49 24.33
CA GLY A 158 4.54 -9.82 25.54
C GLY A 158 3.17 -9.15 25.66
N ASN A 159 2.78 -8.37 24.64
CA ASN A 159 1.50 -7.70 24.52
C ASN A 159 0.64 -8.22 23.35
N PHE A 160 1.01 -9.34 22.73
CA PHE A 160 0.29 -9.86 21.56
C PHE A 160 -1.19 -10.13 21.87
N ASP A 161 -1.48 -10.78 22.98
CA ASP A 161 -2.86 -11.10 23.38
C ASP A 161 -3.68 -9.86 23.72
N LEU A 162 -3.08 -8.84 24.32
CA LEU A 162 -3.73 -7.57 24.59
C LEU A 162 -4.07 -6.84 23.28
N LYS A 163 -3.14 -6.78 22.34
CA LYS A 163 -3.39 -6.19 21.01
C LYS A 163 -4.48 -6.94 20.27
N LYS A 164 -4.48 -8.26 20.34
CA LYS A 164 -5.50 -9.09 19.71
C LYS A 164 -6.89 -8.80 20.26
N ARG A 165 -7.05 -8.71 21.58
CA ARG A 165 -8.32 -8.38 22.22
C ARG A 165 -8.79 -6.98 21.82
N ALA A 166 -7.96 -5.97 21.99
CA ALA A 166 -8.28 -4.60 21.60
C ALA A 166 -8.69 -4.49 20.12
N PHE A 167 -8.00 -5.22 19.25
CA PHE A 167 -8.33 -5.24 17.81
C PHE A 167 -9.70 -5.89 17.54
N GLU A 168 -10.03 -7.02 18.17
CA GLU A 168 -11.30 -7.70 17.98
C GLU A 168 -12.46 -6.91 18.60
N ASP A 169 -12.23 -6.22 19.70
CA ASP A 169 -13.23 -5.38 20.35
C ASP A 169 -13.52 -4.14 19.50
N ALA A 170 -12.51 -3.39 19.11
CA ALA A 170 -12.66 -2.21 18.27
C ALA A 170 -13.23 -2.54 16.88
N LYS A 171 -12.92 -3.72 16.32
CA LYS A 171 -13.51 -4.17 15.06
C LYS A 171 -15.01 -4.43 15.19
N ARG A 172 -15.47 -4.97 16.31
CA ARG A 172 -16.91 -5.18 16.58
C ARG A 172 -17.66 -3.87 16.73
N GLU A 173 -17.06 -2.87 17.36
CA GLU A 173 -17.65 -1.54 17.53
C GLU A 173 -17.72 -0.75 16.22
N ALA A 174 -16.79 -1.02 15.29
CA ALA A 174 -16.70 -0.34 14.00
C ALA A 174 -17.51 -1.00 12.87
N ALA A 175 -18.10 -2.16 13.11
CA ALA A 175 -18.88 -2.92 12.11
C ALA A 175 -20.34 -2.48 12.06
#